data_d4d2c00a1b1a61cab9075d46cc4fe90e
#
_entry.id   d4d2c00a1b1a61cab9075d46cc4fe90e
#
_cell.length_a   1.000
_cell.length_b   1.000
_cell.length_c   1.000
_cell.angle_alpha   90.00
_cell.angle_beta   90.00
_cell.angle_gamma   90.00
#
_symmetry.space_group_name_H-M   'P 1'
#
loop_
_entity.id
_entity.type
_entity.pdbx_description
1 polymer ?
#
loop_
_entity_poly.entity_id
_entity_poly.type
_entity_poly.pdbx_seq_one_letter_code
_entity_poly.pdbx_strand_id
1 'polypeptide(L)'
;MISLKSNKIKALAAGLMLTLALGALGCGGDKKEAGAKAEKVNVGIVQLVEHEALDAANKGFVDGLASKGYKEGPNITFDKQNAQADQSNLQNIAHRFVNNKVDLICAIATPAAQTVANVTSDIPIVATAVTDYKTAKLVKDDA
;
A
#
# COMPACT_ATOMS: atom_id res chain seq x y z
N MET A 1 18.36 -5.65 39.06
CA MET A 1 18.82 -4.38 39.66
C MET A 1 18.98 -3.40 38.54
N ILE A 2 17.91 -2.69 38.21
CA ILE A 2 17.46 -1.39 38.67
C ILE A 2 18.52 -0.29 38.43
N SER A 3 18.30 0.58 37.49
CA SER A 3 18.40 2.01 37.74
C SER A 3 17.67 2.84 36.64
N LEU A 4 16.49 3.31 36.98
CA LEU A 4 15.84 4.46 36.39
C LEU A 4 16.66 5.73 36.72
N LYS A 5 16.87 6.60 35.71
CA LYS A 5 17.30 7.96 35.99
C LYS A 5 16.34 8.96 35.33
N SER A 6 15.40 9.37 36.12
CA SER A 6 14.55 10.56 35.96
C SER A 6 15.40 11.82 35.97
N ASN A 7 15.18 12.76 35.05
CA ASN A 7 15.56 14.17 35.24
C ASN A 7 14.48 15.09 34.65
N LYS A 8 13.55 15.45 35.50
CA LYS A 8 13.25 16.81 36.02
C LYS A 8 12.96 17.89 34.99
N ILE A 9 11.67 18.09 34.90
CA ILE A 9 10.95 19.29 34.48
C ILE A 9 11.45 20.49 35.29
N LYS A 10 11.78 21.58 34.60
CA LYS A 10 11.76 22.92 35.21
C LYS A 10 10.90 23.85 34.35
N ALA A 11 9.75 24.13 34.88
CA ALA A 11 8.90 25.27 34.49
C ALA A 11 9.57 26.58 34.86
N LEU A 12 9.46 27.57 34.02
CA LEU A 12 9.47 28.98 34.48
C LEU A 12 8.48 29.78 33.64
N ALA A 13 7.58 30.37 34.37
CA ALA A 13 6.52 31.26 33.92
C ALA A 13 7.00 32.70 33.80
N ALA A 14 6.20 33.48 33.13
CA ALA A 14 5.97 34.94 33.27
C ALA A 14 6.49 35.83 32.15
N GLY A 15 5.55 36.60 31.59
CA GLY A 15 5.81 37.71 30.68
C GLY A 15 4.58 38.17 29.93
N LEU A 16 3.62 38.71 30.64
CA LEU A 16 2.44 39.41 30.14
C LEU A 16 2.87 40.73 29.53
N MET A 17 2.62 40.99 28.23
CA MET A 17 2.46 42.38 27.73
C MET A 17 1.46 42.44 26.60
N LEU A 18 0.41 43.14 26.88
CA LEU A 18 -0.73 43.59 26.13
C LEU A 18 -0.32 44.80 25.26
N THR A 19 -0.44 44.68 23.92
CA THR A 19 -0.56 45.87 23.05
C THR A 19 -1.61 45.60 21.97
N LEU A 20 -2.73 46.30 22.11
CA LEU A 20 -3.72 46.53 21.06
C LEU A 20 -3.11 47.44 19.98
N ALA A 21 -3.20 47.01 18.71
CA ALA A 21 -3.19 47.94 17.58
C ALA A 21 -4.13 47.39 16.50
N LEU A 22 -5.18 48.13 16.23
CA LEU A 22 -6.08 48.00 15.09
C LEU A 22 -5.32 48.28 13.79
N GLY A 23 -5.57 47.48 12.76
CA GLY A 23 -5.05 47.76 11.41
C GLY A 23 -5.57 46.74 10.38
N ALA A 24 -6.71 47.08 9.79
CA ALA A 24 -7.16 46.90 8.40
C ALA A 24 -6.77 45.65 7.56
N LEU A 25 -7.81 44.97 7.09
CA LEU A 25 -8.03 44.33 5.79
C LEU A 25 -6.78 43.85 5.00
N GLY A 26 -6.65 42.54 4.91
CA GLY A 26 -5.84 41.87 3.91
C GLY A 26 -6.37 40.43 3.73
N CYS A 27 -7.32 40.23 2.80
CA CYS A 27 -7.65 38.89 2.29
C CYS A 27 -6.43 38.31 1.57
N GLY A 28 -5.88 37.26 2.10
CA GLY A 28 -4.81 36.50 1.52
C GLY A 28 -4.69 35.20 2.32
N GLY A 29 -5.67 34.35 2.17
CA GLY A 29 -5.64 33.01 2.78
C GLY A 29 -4.71 32.09 2.01
N ASP A 30 -3.40 32.20 2.18
CA ASP A 30 -2.49 31.13 1.88
C ASP A 30 -2.70 30.03 2.93
N LYS A 31 -3.63 29.11 2.62
CA LYS A 31 -3.60 27.79 3.20
C LYS A 31 -2.31 27.13 2.73
N LYS A 32 -1.25 27.25 3.49
CA LYS A 32 -0.20 26.25 3.49
C LYS A 32 -0.85 24.95 3.92
N GLU A 33 -1.35 24.21 2.94
CA GLU A 33 -1.48 22.79 3.10
C GLU A 33 -0.06 22.29 3.41
N ALA A 34 0.14 21.90 4.66
CA ALA A 34 1.26 21.07 5.04
C ALA A 34 1.04 19.77 4.24
N GLY A 35 1.60 19.72 3.04
CA GLY A 35 1.65 18.52 2.23
C GLY A 35 2.42 17.48 3.01
N ALA A 36 1.71 16.68 3.79
CA ALA A 36 2.20 15.36 4.13
C ALA A 36 2.53 14.72 2.76
N LYS A 37 3.80 14.48 2.50
CA LYS A 37 4.27 13.77 1.33
C LYS A 37 3.61 12.41 1.44
N ALA A 38 2.51 12.19 0.72
CA ALA A 38 1.81 10.93 0.71
C ALA A 38 2.87 9.88 0.35
N GLU A 39 3.13 8.95 1.25
CA GLU A 39 4.06 7.86 0.99
C GLU A 39 3.56 7.14 -0.27
N LYS A 40 4.46 6.94 -1.20
CA LYS A 40 4.15 6.31 -2.47
C LYS A 40 3.85 4.84 -2.22
N VAL A 41 2.67 4.39 -2.61
CA VAL A 41 2.23 3.00 -2.44
C VAL A 41 2.94 2.11 -3.46
N ASN A 42 3.53 1.02 -3.02
CA ASN A 42 4.19 0.02 -3.86
C ASN A 42 3.30 -1.22 -3.98
N VAL A 43 2.91 -1.57 -5.18
CA VAL A 43 2.02 -2.70 -5.44
C VAL A 43 2.72 -3.74 -6.30
N GLY A 44 2.81 -4.97 -5.80
CA GLY A 44 3.22 -6.13 -6.59
C GLY A 44 2.02 -6.69 -7.35
N ILE A 45 2.17 -6.94 -8.65
CA ILE A 45 1.17 -7.65 -9.46
C ILE A 45 1.83 -8.91 -10.01
N VAL A 46 1.30 -10.08 -9.66
CA VAL A 46 1.75 -11.35 -10.23
C VAL A 46 0.62 -11.98 -11.04
N GLN A 47 0.90 -12.24 -12.30
CA GLN A 47 0.03 -12.94 -13.24
C GLN A 47 0.60 -14.32 -13.56
N LEU A 48 -0.24 -15.35 -13.59
CA LEU A 48 0.21 -16.72 -13.83
C LEU A 48 0.85 -16.88 -15.21
N VAL A 49 0.16 -16.39 -16.24
CA VAL A 49 0.56 -16.55 -17.64
C VAL A 49 -0.05 -15.42 -18.47
N GLU A 50 0.55 -15.11 -19.61
CA GLU A 50 -0.03 -14.20 -20.59
C GLU A 50 -1.26 -14.84 -21.24
N HIS A 51 -2.42 -14.24 -21.03
CA HIS A 51 -3.70 -14.70 -21.55
C HIS A 51 -4.69 -13.54 -21.53
N GLU A 52 -5.47 -13.36 -22.60
CA GLU A 52 -6.38 -12.22 -22.79
C GLU A 52 -7.26 -11.91 -21.56
N ALA A 53 -7.85 -12.94 -20.96
CA ALA A 53 -8.70 -12.74 -19.77
C ALA A 53 -7.92 -12.29 -18.53
N LEU A 54 -6.67 -12.79 -18.35
CA LEU A 54 -5.82 -12.39 -17.23
C LEU A 54 -5.22 -11.00 -17.46
N ASP A 55 -4.89 -10.67 -18.70
CA ASP A 55 -4.42 -9.34 -19.09
C ASP A 55 -5.52 -8.29 -18.88
N ALA A 56 -6.76 -8.64 -19.21
CA ALA A 56 -7.92 -7.80 -18.92
C ALA A 56 -8.15 -7.59 -17.42
N ALA A 57 -7.97 -8.63 -16.60
CA ALA A 57 -8.06 -8.55 -15.15
C ALA A 57 -6.97 -7.65 -14.56
N ASN A 58 -5.73 -7.80 -15.04
CA ASN A 58 -4.60 -6.94 -14.66
C ASN A 58 -4.87 -5.47 -15.00
N LYS A 59 -5.27 -5.22 -16.24
CA LYS A 59 -5.62 -3.88 -16.70
C LYS A 59 -6.77 -3.29 -15.87
N GLY A 60 -7.82 -4.06 -15.62
CA GLY A 60 -8.97 -3.64 -14.82
C GLY A 60 -8.59 -3.27 -13.39
N PHE A 61 -7.68 -4.00 -12.76
CA PHE A 61 -7.16 -3.68 -11.44
C PHE A 61 -6.42 -2.32 -11.44
N VAL A 62 -5.52 -2.10 -12.40
CA VAL A 62 -4.77 -0.84 -12.53
C VAL A 62 -5.69 0.34 -12.83
N ASP A 63 -6.63 0.17 -13.77
CA ASP A 63 -7.61 1.20 -14.13
C ASP A 63 -8.54 1.54 -12.95
N GLY A 64 -8.93 0.52 -12.17
CA GLY A 64 -9.73 0.70 -10.96
C GLY A 64 -9.01 1.57 -9.92
N LEU A 65 -7.73 1.33 -9.68
CA LEU A 65 -6.92 2.16 -8.79
C LEU A 65 -6.77 3.58 -9.34
N ALA A 66 -6.53 3.72 -10.65
CA ALA A 66 -6.42 5.04 -11.29
C ALA A 66 -7.71 5.86 -11.15
N SER A 67 -8.89 5.22 -11.26
CA SER A 67 -10.19 5.87 -11.08
C SER A 67 -10.41 6.39 -9.65
N LYS A 68 -9.70 5.82 -8.66
CA LYS A 68 -9.70 6.25 -7.25
C LYS A 68 -8.59 7.24 -6.92
N GLY A 69 -7.86 7.72 -7.93
CA GLY A 69 -6.82 8.73 -7.75
C GLY A 69 -5.41 8.16 -7.55
N TYR A 70 -5.23 6.84 -7.58
CA TYR A 70 -3.92 6.19 -7.52
C TYR A 70 -3.31 6.12 -8.92
N LYS A 71 -2.44 7.06 -9.25
CA LYS A 71 -1.82 7.16 -10.58
C LYS A 71 -0.37 6.70 -10.52
N GLU A 72 0.01 5.82 -11.46
CA GLU A 72 1.38 5.33 -11.59
C GLU A 72 2.36 6.50 -11.77
N GLY A 73 3.43 6.48 -10.98
CA GLY A 73 4.43 7.55 -10.93
C GLY A 73 4.23 8.51 -9.77
N PRO A 74 3.17 9.33 -9.72
CA PRO A 74 2.97 10.31 -8.65
C PRO A 74 2.79 9.72 -7.25
N ASN A 75 1.91 8.74 -7.08
CA ASN A 75 1.52 8.22 -5.77
C ASN A 75 1.44 6.69 -5.66
N ILE A 76 1.64 5.96 -6.75
CA ILE A 76 1.70 4.49 -6.76
C ILE A 76 2.78 3.99 -7.71
N THR A 77 3.36 2.84 -7.37
CA THR A 77 4.32 2.10 -8.23
C THR A 77 3.83 0.67 -8.38
N PHE A 78 3.91 0.14 -9.57
CA PHE A 78 3.59 -1.26 -9.85
C PHE A 78 4.85 -2.05 -10.19
N ASP A 79 5.09 -3.15 -9.46
CA ASP A 79 6.03 -4.21 -9.85
C ASP A 79 5.21 -5.32 -10.50
N LYS A 80 5.11 -5.29 -11.84
CA LYS A 80 4.29 -6.22 -12.64
C LYS A 80 5.14 -7.40 -13.09
N GLN A 81 4.74 -8.60 -12.72
CA GLN A 81 5.47 -9.84 -13.00
C GLN A 81 4.55 -10.87 -13.64
N ASN A 82 5.10 -11.62 -14.61
CA ASN A 82 4.45 -12.77 -15.24
C ASN A 82 5.25 -14.04 -14.94
N ALA A 83 4.58 -15.05 -14.39
CA ALA A 83 5.23 -16.28 -13.98
C ALA A 83 5.44 -17.28 -15.13
N GLN A 84 4.86 -17.02 -16.31
CA GLN A 84 4.95 -17.90 -17.49
C GLN A 84 4.50 -19.34 -17.23
N ALA A 85 3.45 -19.50 -16.41
CA ALA A 85 2.90 -20.77 -15.94
C ALA A 85 3.92 -21.65 -15.18
N ASP A 86 5.02 -21.07 -14.71
CA ASP A 86 6.06 -21.79 -13.96
C ASP A 86 5.91 -21.59 -12.46
N GLN A 87 5.87 -22.67 -11.68
CA GLN A 87 5.69 -22.62 -10.23
C GLN A 87 6.91 -22.04 -9.51
N SER A 88 8.10 -22.26 -10.02
CA SER A 88 9.32 -21.70 -9.42
C SER A 88 9.38 -20.20 -9.62
N ASN A 89 8.93 -19.72 -10.79
CA ASN A 89 8.81 -18.29 -11.04
C ASN A 89 7.77 -17.66 -10.11
N LEU A 90 6.61 -18.30 -9.89
CA LEU A 90 5.61 -17.80 -8.91
C LEU A 90 6.23 -17.64 -7.52
N GLN A 91 6.98 -18.62 -7.05
CA GLN A 91 7.67 -18.58 -5.76
C GLN A 91 8.69 -17.43 -5.70
N ASN A 92 9.53 -17.32 -6.72
CA ASN A 92 10.54 -16.27 -6.79
C ASN A 92 9.90 -14.87 -6.81
N ILE A 93 8.81 -14.69 -7.55
CA ILE A 93 8.06 -13.43 -7.61
C ILE A 93 7.44 -13.11 -6.25
N ALA A 94 6.81 -14.08 -5.59
CA ALA A 94 6.24 -13.88 -4.26
C ALA A 94 7.30 -13.45 -3.24
N HIS A 95 8.44 -14.14 -3.20
CA HIS A 95 9.56 -13.75 -2.35
C HIS A 95 10.14 -12.38 -2.70
N ARG A 96 10.21 -12.03 -3.99
CA ARG A 96 10.62 -10.69 -4.42
C ARG A 96 9.72 -9.61 -3.83
N PHE A 97 8.40 -9.79 -3.86
CA PHE A 97 7.46 -8.82 -3.31
C PHE A 97 7.62 -8.65 -1.79
N VAL A 98 7.80 -9.75 -1.06
CA VAL A 98 8.07 -9.71 0.38
C VAL A 98 9.38 -8.98 0.68
N ASN A 99 10.46 -9.31 -0.03
CA ASN A 99 11.76 -8.67 0.15
C ASN A 99 11.74 -7.17 -0.18
N ASN A 100 10.97 -6.79 -1.19
CA ASN A 100 10.77 -5.38 -1.59
C ASN A 100 9.78 -4.65 -0.70
N LYS A 101 9.13 -5.35 0.26
CA LYS A 101 8.16 -4.79 1.20
C LYS A 101 7.06 -4.00 0.48
N VAL A 102 6.46 -4.63 -0.52
CA VAL A 102 5.32 -4.00 -1.21
C VAL A 102 4.15 -3.85 -0.22
N ASP A 103 3.34 -2.82 -0.41
CA ASP A 103 2.23 -2.50 0.48
C ASP A 103 0.97 -3.32 0.18
N LEU A 104 0.87 -3.86 -1.04
CA LEU A 104 -0.24 -4.65 -1.52
C LEU A 104 0.24 -5.61 -2.61
N ILE A 105 -0.33 -6.82 -2.66
CA ILE A 105 -0.11 -7.76 -3.76
C ILE A 105 -1.43 -8.01 -4.47
N CYS A 106 -1.44 -7.86 -5.80
CA CYS A 106 -2.50 -8.34 -6.68
C CYS A 106 -2.06 -9.66 -7.30
N ALA A 107 -2.77 -10.75 -6.97
CA ALA A 107 -2.48 -12.08 -7.49
C ALA A 107 -3.56 -12.50 -8.50
N ILE A 108 -3.15 -12.77 -9.73
CA ILE A 108 -4.05 -13.05 -10.86
C ILE A 108 -3.95 -14.52 -11.25
N ALA A 109 -5.01 -15.25 -11.08
CA ALA A 109 -5.25 -16.69 -11.19
C ALA A 109 -4.98 -17.47 -9.89
N THR A 110 -5.66 -18.61 -9.76
CA THR A 110 -5.63 -19.46 -8.55
C THR A 110 -4.21 -19.85 -8.12
N PRO A 111 -3.31 -20.35 -8.98
CA PRO A 111 -1.96 -20.74 -8.55
C PRO A 111 -1.13 -19.55 -8.04
N ALA A 112 -1.30 -18.38 -8.65
CA ALA A 112 -0.62 -17.17 -8.20
C ALA A 112 -1.10 -16.75 -6.80
N ALA A 113 -2.41 -16.74 -6.58
CA ALA A 113 -3.01 -16.40 -5.28
C ALA A 113 -2.58 -17.38 -4.18
N GLN A 114 -2.61 -18.67 -4.45
CA GLN A 114 -2.16 -19.71 -3.50
C GLN A 114 -0.67 -19.55 -3.16
N THR A 115 0.17 -19.33 -4.15
CA THR A 115 1.61 -19.18 -3.92
C THR A 115 1.90 -17.95 -3.04
N VAL A 116 1.30 -16.81 -3.35
CA VAL A 116 1.51 -15.59 -2.56
C VAL A 116 0.98 -15.77 -1.12
N ALA A 117 -0.22 -16.35 -0.95
CA ALA A 117 -0.80 -16.59 0.37
C ALA A 117 0.03 -17.56 1.23
N ASN A 118 0.77 -18.48 0.61
CA ASN A 118 1.69 -19.38 1.32
C ASN A 118 3.02 -18.71 1.71
N VAL A 119 3.42 -17.64 1.03
CA VAL A 119 4.70 -16.95 1.25
C VAL A 119 4.55 -15.82 2.28
N THR A 120 3.40 -15.15 2.33
CA THR A 120 3.17 -14.05 3.27
C THR A 120 1.77 -14.05 3.84
N SER A 121 1.68 -13.71 5.13
CA SER A 121 0.43 -13.39 5.85
C SER A 121 0.34 -11.91 6.23
N ASP A 122 1.41 -11.15 6.04
CA ASP A 122 1.54 -9.78 6.55
C ASP A 122 1.16 -8.74 5.50
N ILE A 123 1.41 -9.05 4.22
CA ILE A 123 1.07 -8.15 3.12
C ILE A 123 -0.36 -8.45 2.64
N PRO A 124 -1.25 -7.45 2.57
CA PRO A 124 -2.59 -7.63 2.03
C PRO A 124 -2.56 -8.17 0.60
N ILE A 125 -3.43 -9.14 0.31
CA ILE A 125 -3.53 -9.77 -1.01
C ILE A 125 -4.92 -9.54 -1.58
N VAL A 126 -4.97 -8.97 -2.78
CA VAL A 126 -6.17 -8.94 -3.63
C VAL A 126 -6.00 -10.03 -4.68
N ALA A 127 -6.85 -11.03 -4.65
CA ALA A 127 -6.84 -12.11 -5.64
C ALA A 127 -7.98 -11.93 -6.64
N THR A 128 -7.70 -12.16 -7.91
CA THR A 128 -8.69 -12.11 -8.99
C THR A 128 -8.50 -13.28 -9.97
N ALA A 129 -9.51 -13.56 -10.79
CA ALA A 129 -9.52 -14.70 -11.69
C ALA A 129 -9.28 -16.04 -10.96
N VAL A 130 -9.75 -16.15 -9.72
CA VAL A 130 -9.73 -17.35 -8.90
C VAL A 130 -11.03 -18.11 -9.13
N THR A 131 -10.94 -19.40 -9.45
CA THR A 131 -12.12 -20.22 -9.78
C THR A 131 -13.03 -20.40 -8.57
N ASP A 132 -12.44 -20.69 -7.40
CA ASP A 132 -13.14 -20.92 -6.14
C ASP A 132 -12.17 -20.65 -4.99
N TYR A 133 -12.48 -19.64 -4.19
CA TYR A 133 -11.61 -19.19 -3.09
C TYR A 133 -11.53 -20.21 -1.95
N LYS A 134 -12.63 -20.91 -1.67
CA LYS A 134 -12.71 -21.90 -0.60
C LYS A 134 -11.96 -23.17 -0.98
N THR A 135 -12.20 -23.71 -2.19
CA THR A 135 -11.48 -24.87 -2.72
C THR A 135 -9.98 -24.57 -2.84
N ALA A 136 -9.61 -23.35 -3.20
CA ALA A 136 -8.23 -22.90 -3.22
C ALA A 136 -7.63 -22.67 -1.83
N LYS A 137 -8.41 -22.80 -0.75
CA LYS A 137 -8.00 -22.57 0.65
C LYS A 137 -7.50 -21.14 0.91
N LEU A 138 -8.01 -20.18 0.17
CA LEU A 138 -7.66 -18.77 0.33
C LEU A 138 -8.54 -18.07 1.36
N VAL A 139 -9.74 -18.61 1.60
CA VAL A 139 -10.68 -18.17 2.63
C VAL A 139 -11.22 -19.37 3.38
N LYS A 140 -11.71 -19.16 4.60
CA LYS A 140 -12.33 -20.23 5.42
C LYS A 140 -13.77 -20.47 5.00
N ASP A 141 -14.49 -19.40 4.72
CA ASP A 141 -15.90 -19.41 4.32
C ASP A 141 -16.10 -18.42 3.16
N ASP A 142 -17.10 -18.70 2.32
CA ASP A 142 -17.53 -17.76 1.30
C ASP A 142 -18.25 -16.59 1.99
N ALA A 143 -17.79 -15.37 1.73
CA ALA A 143 -18.36 -14.15 2.29
C ALA A 143 -19.60 -13.71 1.53
#